data_a268cccb1443b996bf4c1a79ced5b66c
#
_entry.id   a268cccb1443b996bf4c1a79ced5b66c
#
_cell.length_a   1.000
_cell.length_b   1.000
_cell.length_c   1.000
_cell.angle_alpha   90.00
_cell.angle_beta   90.00
_cell.angle_gamma   90.00
#
_symmetry.space_group_name_H-M   'P 1'
#
loop_
_entity.id
_entity.type
_entity.pdbx_description
1 polymer ?
#
loop_
_entity_poly.entity_id
_entity_poly.type
_entity_poly.pdbx_seq_one_letter_code
_entity_poly.pdbx_strand_id
1 'polypeptide(L)'
;MPPNAKPTVRSAAKVSARLPSSTRRRFVHQLGAGLGTSLAAGAVAEAAVPTAPAPAPNPPPAPAPPPVFNLTAVGSLLPFIQSQAVKKDFPLSYLQPQFQDVPAWKKKARGKLLDLLHYSPPACAPRAEVVERVDLGDHVREKIYFNTTPDVRLPAYLLIPKQARLPAPTIIALHDHGGFYLWGKEKLTENADEHPVLTDFKKTFYGGRSIATDLVRQGYVVIVIDMFYWGERRLLLDDDAADWRERPRTIAPERIRLFNQRSGQSEYLVGRTILAAGFTWSGVMFWDDVRTVDYLLTRKEVDPQRIGCVGLSIGGLRACHLAALDDRIKAAVVVGWMASFPRQLQRHVRSAIGFTKLVPGLYRYLDYPDVAALAMPAALLVINGTKDGLFDQPGVRESYEKLTACYQKAGVLEKFRGQNYDTPHEFNTEMQTEAWAWLRKWVVG
;
A
#
# COMPACT_ATOMS: atom_id res chain seq x y z
N MET A 1 -64.65 -19.18 3.77
CA MET A 1 -64.55 -20.64 3.62
C MET A 1 -64.39 -21.00 2.17
N PRO A 2 -63.57 -21.96 1.79
CA PRO A 2 -62.67 -22.90 2.45
C PRO A 2 -61.27 -22.92 1.79
N PRO A 3 -60.42 -23.98 1.98
CA PRO A 3 -59.43 -24.01 3.05
C PRO A 3 -57.98 -24.17 2.54
N ASN A 4 -57.05 -24.08 3.49
CA ASN A 4 -55.62 -24.44 3.50
C ASN A 4 -55.18 -25.55 2.54
N ALA A 5 -54.06 -25.31 1.84
CA ALA A 5 -53.14 -26.35 1.36
C ALA A 5 -51.73 -26.05 1.80
N LYS A 6 -51.14 -26.92 2.63
CA LYS A 6 -49.73 -26.94 3.01
C LYS A 6 -48.91 -27.57 1.86
N PRO A 7 -47.71 -27.10 1.56
CA PRO A 7 -46.80 -27.85 0.68
C PRO A 7 -45.99 -28.87 1.48
N THR A 8 -46.00 -30.09 0.99
CA THR A 8 -45.24 -31.27 1.41
C THR A 8 -43.75 -31.11 1.16
N VAL A 9 -42.97 -31.44 2.20
CA VAL A 9 -41.53 -31.62 2.14
C VAL A 9 -41.19 -32.90 1.39
N ARG A 10 -40.48 -32.82 0.27
CA ARG A 10 -39.84 -33.98 -0.37
C ARG A 10 -38.41 -34.14 0.15
N SER A 11 -38.15 -35.27 0.75
CA SER A 11 -36.87 -35.83 1.16
C SER A 11 -35.94 -35.98 -0.03
N ALA A 12 -34.73 -35.39 0.03
CA ALA A 12 -33.64 -35.60 -0.93
C ALA A 12 -32.78 -36.77 -0.47
N ALA A 13 -32.67 -37.77 -1.34
CA ALA A 13 -31.90 -38.99 -1.13
C ALA A 13 -30.39 -38.66 -1.13
N LYS A 14 -29.65 -39.25 -0.17
CA LYS A 14 -28.19 -39.27 -0.11
C LYS A 14 -27.65 -40.12 -1.24
N VAL A 15 -26.92 -39.51 -2.18
CA VAL A 15 -26.02 -40.21 -3.12
C VAL A 15 -24.61 -40.21 -2.56
N SER A 16 -24.17 -41.39 -2.09
CA SER A 16 -22.79 -41.62 -1.67
C SER A 16 -21.95 -41.97 -2.91
N ALA A 17 -21.10 -41.03 -3.34
CA ALA A 17 -20.09 -41.33 -4.37
C ALA A 17 -18.77 -41.71 -3.68
N ARG A 18 -18.36 -42.97 -3.81
CA ARG A 18 -17.02 -43.45 -3.44
C ARG A 18 -16.00 -42.96 -4.47
N LEU A 19 -14.98 -42.27 -4.02
CA LEU A 19 -13.79 -41.92 -4.81
C LEU A 19 -12.80 -43.10 -4.82
N PRO A 20 -12.16 -43.43 -5.95
CA PRO A 20 -11.17 -44.50 -6.02
C PRO A 20 -9.82 -44.04 -5.42
N SER A 21 -9.19 -44.98 -4.70
CA SER A 21 -7.87 -44.86 -4.11
C SER A 21 -6.78 -44.71 -5.19
N SER A 22 -6.09 -43.54 -5.23
CA SER A 22 -4.91 -43.35 -6.05
C SER A 22 -3.64 -43.71 -5.28
N THR A 23 -2.89 -44.60 -5.90
CA THR A 23 -1.62 -45.19 -5.53
C THR A 23 -0.54 -44.15 -5.17
N ARG A 24 -0.01 -44.22 -3.95
CA ARG A 24 1.20 -43.49 -3.54
C ARG A 24 2.41 -44.03 -4.31
N ARG A 25 3.00 -43.23 -5.18
CA ARG A 25 4.37 -43.46 -5.68
C ARG A 25 5.37 -42.90 -4.67
N ARG A 26 6.14 -43.79 -4.07
CA ARG A 26 7.34 -43.47 -3.29
C ARG A 26 8.46 -43.06 -4.24
N PHE A 27 9.03 -41.87 -4.06
CA PHE A 27 10.35 -41.52 -4.60
C PHE A 27 11.42 -42.10 -3.66
N VAL A 28 12.23 -43.05 -4.16
CA VAL A 28 13.40 -43.57 -3.44
C VAL A 28 14.62 -42.79 -3.94
N HIS A 29 15.32 -42.15 -3.02
CA HIS A 29 16.67 -41.64 -3.28
C HIS A 29 17.65 -42.82 -3.25
N GLN A 30 18.32 -43.11 -4.36
CA GLN A 30 19.50 -43.92 -4.38
C GLN A 30 20.76 -43.06 -4.23
N LEU A 31 21.43 -43.23 -3.12
CA LEU A 31 22.83 -42.83 -2.90
C LEU A 31 23.70 -44.02 -3.36
N GLY A 32 24.44 -43.85 -4.43
CA GLY A 32 25.44 -44.84 -4.88
C GLY A 32 26.77 -44.62 -4.12
N ALA A 33 27.15 -45.59 -3.31
CA ALA A 33 28.50 -45.69 -2.76
C ALA A 33 29.34 -46.57 -3.71
N GLY A 34 30.38 -46.00 -4.29
CA GLY A 34 31.37 -46.70 -5.06
C GLY A 34 32.49 -47.26 -4.19
N LEU A 35 32.57 -48.55 -4.05
CA LEU A 35 33.72 -49.27 -3.51
C LEU A 35 34.78 -49.48 -4.60
N GLY A 36 35.93 -48.89 -4.47
CA GLY A 36 37.10 -49.14 -5.29
C GLY A 36 37.91 -50.33 -4.77
N THR A 37 38.06 -51.38 -5.56
CA THR A 37 38.94 -52.50 -5.34
C THR A 37 40.33 -52.21 -5.85
N SER A 38 41.34 -52.33 -4.99
CA SER A 38 42.75 -52.26 -5.31
C SER A 38 43.24 -53.58 -5.94
N LEU A 39 43.88 -53.48 -7.09
CA LEU A 39 44.68 -54.56 -7.68
C LEU A 39 46.16 -54.14 -7.66
N ALA A 40 46.98 -54.86 -6.94
CA ALA A 40 48.43 -54.73 -6.92
C ALA A 40 49.02 -55.40 -8.19
N ALA A 41 49.86 -54.69 -8.90
CA ALA A 41 50.71 -55.26 -9.95
C ALA A 41 52.15 -54.81 -9.73
N GLY A 42 53.07 -55.77 -9.81
CA GLY A 42 54.44 -55.70 -9.36
C GLY A 42 55.34 -54.76 -10.16
N ALA A 43 56.34 -54.30 -9.45
CA ALA A 43 57.40 -53.43 -9.92
C ALA A 43 58.45 -54.15 -10.71
N VAL A 44 58.80 -53.64 -11.89
CA VAL A 44 60.10 -53.89 -12.57
C VAL A 44 60.89 -52.58 -12.47
N ALA A 45 62.09 -52.68 -11.84
CA ALA A 45 62.95 -51.54 -11.62
C ALA A 45 63.72 -51.24 -12.89
N GLU A 46 63.58 -50.08 -13.46
CA GLU A 46 64.38 -49.51 -14.51
C GLU A 46 65.19 -48.32 -13.97
N ALA A 47 66.47 -48.29 -14.27
CA ALA A 47 67.42 -47.33 -13.67
C ALA A 47 67.14 -45.91 -14.13
N ALA A 48 67.00 -44.99 -13.20
CA ALA A 48 66.72 -43.59 -13.43
C ALA A 48 67.98 -42.78 -13.87
N VAL A 49 67.85 -42.06 -14.96
CA VAL A 49 68.73 -40.96 -15.34
C VAL A 49 68.36 -39.70 -14.52
N PRO A 50 69.26 -38.95 -13.92
CA PRO A 50 68.91 -37.79 -13.12
C PRO A 50 68.43 -36.65 -14.07
N THR A 51 67.14 -36.34 -14.04
CA THR A 51 66.57 -35.17 -14.64
C THR A 51 66.67 -33.95 -13.70
N ALA A 52 67.02 -32.75 -14.25
CA ALA A 52 67.05 -31.50 -13.51
C ALA A 52 65.71 -31.24 -12.82
N PRO A 53 65.69 -30.61 -11.62
CA PRO A 53 64.46 -30.33 -10.92
C PRO A 53 63.58 -29.40 -11.74
N ALA A 54 62.32 -29.81 -11.90
CA ALA A 54 61.26 -28.99 -12.54
C ALA A 54 61.06 -27.68 -11.77
N PRO A 55 60.81 -26.56 -12.44
CA PRO A 55 60.49 -25.31 -11.74
C PRO A 55 59.26 -25.52 -10.83
N ALA A 56 59.33 -24.92 -9.61
CA ALA A 56 58.27 -25.01 -8.64
C ALA A 56 56.97 -24.49 -9.26
N PRO A 57 55.81 -25.16 -9.03
CA PRO A 57 54.52 -24.67 -9.53
C PRO A 57 54.25 -23.27 -8.99
N ASN A 58 53.77 -22.39 -9.85
CA ASN A 58 53.35 -21.03 -9.44
C ASN A 58 52.35 -21.18 -8.28
N PRO A 59 52.47 -20.32 -7.22
CA PRO A 59 51.52 -20.35 -6.15
C PRO A 59 50.12 -20.13 -6.72
N PRO A 60 49.09 -20.78 -6.19
CA PRO A 60 47.72 -20.57 -6.62
C PRO A 60 47.37 -19.09 -6.52
N PRO A 61 46.60 -18.53 -7.48
CA PRO A 61 46.17 -17.14 -7.41
C PRO A 61 45.52 -16.88 -6.08
N ALA A 62 45.84 -15.74 -5.46
CA ALA A 62 45.23 -15.33 -4.19
C ALA A 62 43.71 -15.41 -4.32
N PRO A 63 43.00 -15.91 -3.30
CA PRO A 63 41.55 -15.97 -3.34
C PRO A 63 41.02 -14.57 -3.65
N ALA A 64 40.08 -14.49 -4.58
CA ALA A 64 39.40 -13.22 -4.89
C ALA A 64 38.86 -12.61 -3.59
N PRO A 65 38.99 -11.29 -3.36
CA PRO A 65 38.45 -10.67 -2.17
C PRO A 65 36.97 -11.03 -2.06
N PRO A 66 36.45 -11.31 -0.84
CA PRO A 66 35.07 -11.66 -0.67
C PRO A 66 34.21 -10.55 -1.29
N PRO A 67 33.13 -10.90 -2.00
CA PRO A 67 32.28 -9.90 -2.62
C PRO A 67 31.81 -8.93 -1.54
N VAL A 68 32.04 -7.62 -1.77
CA VAL A 68 31.50 -6.57 -0.91
C VAL A 68 30.00 -6.62 -1.12
N PHE A 69 29.29 -7.34 -0.23
CA PHE A 69 27.83 -7.32 -0.20
C PHE A 69 27.43 -5.89 0.16
N ASN A 70 26.98 -5.11 -0.81
CA ASN A 70 26.25 -3.90 -0.53
C ASN A 70 25.14 -4.27 0.46
N LEU A 71 24.97 -3.48 1.52
CA LEU A 71 23.99 -3.69 2.58
C LEU A 71 22.55 -3.60 2.02
N THR A 72 22.16 -4.57 1.22
CA THR A 72 20.83 -4.64 0.60
C THR A 72 20.01 -5.73 1.26
N ALA A 73 18.70 -5.54 1.30
CA ALA A 73 17.78 -6.53 1.89
C ALA A 73 17.74 -7.86 1.11
N VAL A 74 18.23 -7.87 -0.13
CA VAL A 74 18.24 -9.06 -1.02
C VAL A 74 19.65 -9.60 -1.29
N GLY A 75 20.68 -9.03 -0.66
CA GLY A 75 22.06 -9.53 -0.65
C GLY A 75 22.60 -9.83 -2.05
N SER A 76 23.17 -11.04 -2.21
CA SER A 76 23.80 -11.49 -3.46
C SER A 76 22.85 -11.58 -4.66
N LEU A 77 21.53 -11.54 -4.46
CA LEU A 77 20.56 -11.57 -5.54
C LEU A 77 20.34 -10.19 -6.20
N LEU A 78 20.81 -9.10 -5.58
CA LEU A 78 20.60 -7.76 -6.11
C LEU A 78 21.07 -7.60 -7.56
N PRO A 79 22.28 -8.02 -7.99
CA PRO A 79 22.73 -7.87 -9.35
C PRO A 79 21.83 -8.58 -10.36
N PHE A 80 21.35 -9.78 -10.01
CA PHE A 80 20.39 -10.51 -10.85
C PHE A 80 19.06 -9.75 -10.95
N ILE A 81 18.49 -9.32 -9.82
CA ILE A 81 17.24 -8.57 -9.80
C ILE A 81 17.38 -7.28 -10.62
N GLN A 82 18.47 -6.54 -10.47
CA GLN A 82 18.75 -5.32 -11.24
C GLN A 82 18.89 -5.58 -12.74
N SER A 83 19.47 -6.71 -13.14
CA SER A 83 19.59 -7.08 -14.56
C SER A 83 18.24 -7.35 -15.20
N GLN A 84 17.27 -7.85 -14.44
CA GLN A 84 15.90 -8.16 -14.87
C GLN A 84 14.94 -6.99 -14.62
N ALA A 85 15.25 -6.11 -13.66
CA ALA A 85 14.44 -4.95 -13.35
C ALA A 85 14.48 -3.94 -14.51
N VAL A 86 13.50 -3.08 -14.51
CA VAL A 86 13.34 -2.07 -15.54
C VAL A 86 14.52 -1.09 -15.56
N LYS A 87 14.99 -0.87 -16.74
CA LYS A 87 15.93 0.19 -17.08
C LYS A 87 15.22 1.54 -16.89
N LYS A 88 15.99 2.61 -16.71
CA LYS A 88 15.51 3.97 -16.39
C LYS A 88 14.42 4.53 -17.31
N ASP A 89 14.26 3.97 -18.51
CA ASP A 89 13.31 4.45 -19.53
C ASP A 89 11.95 3.79 -19.35
N PHE A 90 11.15 4.34 -18.46
CA PHE A 90 9.78 3.90 -18.26
C PHE A 90 8.93 4.25 -19.50
N PRO A 91 8.43 3.26 -20.25
CA PRO A 91 7.83 3.49 -21.57
C PRO A 91 6.50 4.25 -21.52
N LEU A 92 5.87 4.33 -20.36
CA LEU A 92 4.65 5.09 -20.14
C LEU A 92 4.86 6.36 -19.30
N SER A 93 6.12 6.78 -19.06
CA SER A 93 6.38 8.09 -18.46
C SER A 93 5.87 9.21 -19.39
N TYR A 94 5.24 10.26 -18.82
CA TYR A 94 4.81 11.42 -19.59
C TYR A 94 6.00 12.15 -20.27
N LEU A 95 7.19 11.97 -19.74
CA LEU A 95 8.40 12.58 -20.32
C LEU A 95 8.88 11.92 -21.61
N GLN A 96 8.32 10.77 -21.98
CA GLN A 96 8.63 10.13 -23.26
C GLN A 96 8.21 11.03 -24.43
N PRO A 97 9.00 11.08 -25.53
CA PRO A 97 8.76 12.00 -26.65
C PRO A 97 7.37 11.83 -27.33
N GLN A 98 6.83 10.62 -27.34
CA GLN A 98 5.54 10.32 -27.97
C GLN A 98 4.33 10.87 -27.22
N PHE A 99 4.48 11.33 -25.98
CA PHE A 99 3.38 11.87 -25.19
C PHE A 99 3.45 13.40 -25.16
N GLN A 100 2.56 14.05 -25.90
CA GLN A 100 2.46 15.51 -25.96
C GLN A 100 1.14 16.02 -25.32
N ASP A 101 0.13 15.17 -25.24
CA ASP A 101 -1.19 15.49 -24.72
C ASP A 101 -1.46 14.74 -23.41
N VAL A 102 -1.78 15.46 -22.33
CA VAL A 102 -2.02 14.88 -21.02
C VAL A 102 -3.23 13.92 -21.01
N PRO A 103 -4.40 14.27 -21.52
CA PRO A 103 -5.55 13.35 -21.56
C PRO A 103 -5.27 12.04 -22.29
N ALA A 104 -4.65 12.08 -23.46
CA ALA A 104 -4.32 10.88 -24.25
C ALA A 104 -3.27 10.01 -23.51
N TRP A 105 -2.26 10.63 -22.92
CA TRP A 105 -1.28 9.93 -22.08
C TRP A 105 -1.93 9.28 -20.87
N LYS A 106 -2.75 10.03 -20.09
CA LYS A 106 -3.46 9.50 -18.92
C LYS A 106 -4.30 8.29 -19.27
N LYS A 107 -5.06 8.34 -20.37
CA LYS A 107 -5.86 7.19 -20.82
C LYS A 107 -5.02 5.93 -20.97
N LYS A 108 -3.83 6.03 -21.59
CA LYS A 108 -2.94 4.89 -21.85
C LYS A 108 -2.25 4.42 -20.56
N ALA A 109 -1.67 5.33 -19.81
CA ALA A 109 -0.88 5.01 -18.62
C ALA A 109 -1.78 4.57 -17.45
N ARG A 110 -2.93 5.24 -17.23
CA ARG A 110 -3.95 4.85 -16.25
C ARG A 110 -4.56 3.48 -16.59
N GLY A 111 -4.86 3.23 -17.87
CA GLY A 111 -5.35 1.93 -18.32
C GLY A 111 -4.38 0.81 -17.95
N LYS A 112 -3.06 1.02 -18.20
CA LYS A 112 -2.04 0.06 -17.80
C LYS A 112 -1.94 -0.10 -16.27
N LEU A 113 -2.04 0.97 -15.50
CA LEU A 113 -2.05 0.90 -14.04
C LEU A 113 -3.24 0.07 -13.55
N LEU A 114 -4.45 0.30 -14.07
CA LEU A 114 -5.65 -0.47 -13.73
C LEU A 114 -5.50 -1.96 -14.07
N ASP A 115 -4.95 -2.30 -15.25
CA ASP A 115 -4.66 -3.68 -15.63
C ASP A 115 -3.75 -4.37 -14.59
N LEU A 116 -2.70 -3.67 -14.12
CA LEU A 116 -1.73 -4.22 -13.19
C LEU A 116 -2.23 -4.35 -11.76
N LEU A 117 -3.29 -3.64 -11.41
CA LEU A 117 -3.95 -3.81 -10.11
C LEU A 117 -4.69 -5.14 -10.00
N HIS A 118 -5.04 -5.77 -11.13
CA HIS A 118 -5.76 -7.05 -11.20
C HIS A 118 -7.01 -7.09 -10.32
N TYR A 119 -7.69 -5.95 -10.14
CA TYR A 119 -8.88 -5.84 -9.32
C TYR A 119 -9.88 -4.86 -9.94
N SER A 120 -10.93 -5.40 -10.50
CA SER A 120 -11.96 -4.64 -11.22
C SER A 120 -13.33 -5.27 -10.99
N PRO A 121 -13.83 -5.30 -9.74
CA PRO A 121 -15.13 -5.89 -9.44
C PRO A 121 -16.26 -5.07 -10.09
N PRO A 122 -17.47 -5.66 -10.23
CA PRO A 122 -18.63 -4.91 -10.72
C PRO A 122 -18.92 -3.70 -9.85
N ALA A 123 -19.15 -2.56 -10.47
CA ALA A 123 -19.62 -1.36 -9.77
C ALA A 123 -21.02 -1.62 -9.19
N CYS A 124 -21.26 -1.12 -7.98
CA CYS A 124 -22.56 -1.25 -7.30
C CYS A 124 -22.97 0.09 -6.67
N ALA A 125 -24.25 0.24 -6.40
CA ALA A 125 -24.73 1.38 -5.61
C ALA A 125 -24.15 1.33 -4.20
N PRO A 126 -23.74 2.46 -3.60
CA PRO A 126 -23.16 2.49 -2.27
C PRO A 126 -24.06 1.94 -1.15
N ARG A 127 -25.39 2.03 -1.28
CA ARG A 127 -26.37 1.55 -0.28
C ARG A 127 -25.92 1.88 1.14
N ALA A 128 -25.60 3.14 1.36
CA ALA A 128 -25.04 3.62 2.60
C ALA A 128 -26.05 3.52 3.76
N GLU A 129 -25.55 3.16 4.92
CA GLU A 129 -26.29 3.08 6.17
C GLU A 129 -25.57 3.90 7.24
N VAL A 130 -26.29 4.82 7.88
CA VAL A 130 -25.79 5.55 9.04
C VAL A 130 -26.15 4.76 10.29
N VAL A 131 -25.17 4.16 10.94
CA VAL A 131 -25.39 3.32 12.14
C VAL A 131 -25.20 4.07 13.44
N GLU A 132 -24.51 5.21 13.41
CA GLU A 132 -24.33 6.09 14.56
C GLU A 132 -24.23 7.53 14.08
N ARG A 133 -24.82 8.45 14.84
CA ARG A 133 -24.70 9.89 14.61
C ARG A 133 -24.48 10.60 15.95
N VAL A 134 -23.33 11.26 16.07
CA VAL A 134 -22.92 11.94 17.29
C VAL A 134 -22.71 13.42 17.00
N ASP A 135 -23.30 14.25 17.83
CA ASP A 135 -23.05 15.69 17.85
C ASP A 135 -21.84 15.99 18.73
N LEU A 136 -20.77 16.53 18.13
CA LEU A 136 -19.52 16.85 18.82
C LEU A 136 -19.33 18.35 19.04
N GLY A 137 -20.42 19.15 18.97
CA GLY A 137 -20.42 20.59 19.19
C GLY A 137 -20.14 21.37 17.91
N ASP A 138 -18.93 21.35 17.41
CA ASP A 138 -18.49 22.07 16.19
C ASP A 138 -18.82 21.30 14.90
N HIS A 139 -18.99 19.99 14.98
CA HIS A 139 -19.34 19.12 13.85
C HIS A 139 -20.23 17.93 14.28
N VAL A 140 -20.81 17.28 13.29
CA VAL A 140 -21.51 15.98 13.45
C VAL A 140 -20.62 14.90 12.88
N ARG A 141 -20.42 13.81 13.64
CA ARG A 141 -19.78 12.58 13.14
C ARG A 141 -20.85 11.52 12.88
N GLU A 142 -20.87 11.03 11.65
CA GLU A 142 -21.65 9.86 11.28
C GLU A 142 -20.72 8.65 11.14
N LYS A 143 -21.04 7.53 11.81
CA LYS A 143 -20.47 6.23 11.50
C LYS A 143 -21.34 5.59 10.43
N ILE A 144 -20.73 5.23 9.32
CA ILE A 144 -21.43 4.74 8.14
C ILE A 144 -20.83 3.44 7.64
N TYR A 145 -21.66 2.64 7.00
CA TYR A 145 -21.22 1.53 6.15
C TYR A 145 -21.78 1.72 4.76
N PHE A 146 -20.95 1.57 3.73
CA PHE A 146 -21.40 1.61 2.34
C PHE A 146 -20.72 0.53 1.50
N ASN A 147 -21.34 0.15 0.40
CA ASN A 147 -20.83 -0.90 -0.47
C ASN A 147 -19.77 -0.34 -1.43
N THR A 148 -18.62 -1.00 -1.51
CA THR A 148 -17.61 -0.78 -2.55
C THR A 148 -17.66 -1.85 -3.63
N THR A 149 -18.16 -3.04 -3.27
CA THR A 149 -18.54 -4.14 -4.18
C THR A 149 -19.88 -4.70 -3.71
N PRO A 150 -20.55 -5.57 -4.49
CA PRO A 150 -21.76 -6.24 -4.03
C PRO A 150 -21.61 -6.97 -2.69
N ASP A 151 -20.39 -7.46 -2.38
CA ASP A 151 -20.12 -8.33 -1.25
C ASP A 151 -19.34 -7.65 -0.11
N VAL A 152 -18.84 -6.41 -0.32
CA VAL A 152 -17.98 -5.72 0.65
C VAL A 152 -18.64 -4.43 1.12
N ARG A 153 -18.85 -4.32 2.43
CA ARG A 153 -19.26 -3.08 3.10
C ARG A 153 -18.06 -2.43 3.78
N LEU A 154 -17.87 -1.15 3.51
CA LEU A 154 -16.77 -0.34 4.00
C LEU A 154 -17.22 0.50 5.20
N PRO A 155 -16.60 0.34 6.39
CA PRO A 155 -16.84 1.22 7.54
C PRO A 155 -16.09 2.54 7.38
N ALA A 156 -16.75 3.65 7.70
CA ALA A 156 -16.20 4.98 7.65
C ALA A 156 -16.76 5.91 8.73
N TYR A 157 -16.02 7.00 9.01
CA TYR A 157 -16.54 8.19 9.67
C TYR A 157 -16.71 9.31 8.65
N LEU A 158 -17.88 9.91 8.61
CA LEU A 158 -18.15 11.15 7.87
C LEU A 158 -18.33 12.28 8.90
N LEU A 159 -17.47 13.29 8.81
CA LEU A 159 -17.50 14.47 9.68
C LEU A 159 -18.11 15.63 8.88
N ILE A 160 -19.16 16.25 9.41
CA ILE A 160 -19.93 17.30 8.75
C ILE A 160 -19.83 18.57 9.58
N PRO A 161 -19.21 19.66 9.09
CA PRO A 161 -19.07 20.90 9.83
C PRO A 161 -20.42 21.58 10.04
N LYS A 162 -20.67 22.13 11.23
CA LYS A 162 -21.93 22.83 11.53
C LYS A 162 -21.91 24.30 11.11
N GLN A 163 -20.74 24.90 11.10
CA GLN A 163 -20.61 26.35 10.83
C GLN A 163 -20.29 26.66 9.35
N ALA A 164 -20.05 25.64 8.53
CA ALA A 164 -19.80 25.86 7.11
C ALA A 164 -21.09 25.90 6.30
N ARG A 165 -21.07 26.70 5.22
CA ARG A 165 -22.13 26.67 4.21
C ARG A 165 -22.07 25.38 3.42
N LEU A 166 -23.17 24.63 3.39
CA LEU A 166 -23.30 23.41 2.62
C LEU A 166 -23.95 23.67 1.24
N PRO A 167 -23.56 22.94 0.17
CA PRO A 167 -22.51 21.92 0.15
C PRO A 167 -21.12 22.52 0.34
N ALA A 168 -20.24 21.79 1.05
CA ALA A 168 -18.90 22.25 1.41
C ALA A 168 -17.80 21.51 0.65
N PRO A 169 -16.58 22.09 0.52
CA PRO A 169 -15.39 21.39 0.05
C PRO A 169 -15.16 20.15 0.90
N THR A 170 -14.67 19.09 0.28
CA THR A 170 -14.58 17.78 0.94
C THR A 170 -13.17 17.22 0.87
N ILE A 171 -12.70 16.63 1.97
CA ILE A 171 -11.40 15.97 2.05
C ILE A 171 -11.57 14.49 2.40
N ILE A 172 -10.90 13.64 1.63
CA ILE A 172 -10.73 12.21 1.93
C ILE A 172 -9.42 12.09 2.71
N ALA A 173 -9.50 11.82 4.01
CA ALA A 173 -8.35 11.64 4.87
C ALA A 173 -8.01 10.15 4.99
N LEU A 174 -6.80 9.78 4.56
CA LEU A 174 -6.35 8.41 4.36
C LEU A 174 -5.31 8.05 5.41
N HIS A 175 -5.66 7.13 6.32
CA HIS A 175 -4.79 6.77 7.43
C HIS A 175 -3.56 5.95 6.98
N ASP A 176 -2.50 6.02 7.78
CA ASP A 176 -1.24 5.33 7.61
C ASP A 176 -1.31 3.82 7.91
N HIS A 177 -0.23 3.11 7.56
CA HIS A 177 0.01 1.72 7.95
C HIS A 177 0.37 1.63 9.45
N GLY A 178 1.46 2.30 9.84
CA GLY A 178 1.99 2.42 11.20
C GLY A 178 2.28 1.12 11.95
N GLY A 179 2.09 -0.05 11.34
CA GLY A 179 2.10 -1.33 12.07
C GLY A 179 0.98 -1.45 13.10
N PHE A 180 -0.08 -0.64 12.97
CA PHE A 180 -1.10 -0.43 13.98
C PHE A 180 -2.49 -0.78 13.45
N TYR A 181 -2.81 -2.07 13.46
CA TYR A 181 -3.94 -2.66 12.73
C TYR A 181 -5.26 -2.61 13.49
N LEU A 182 -5.20 -2.53 14.83
CA LEU A 182 -6.41 -2.55 15.66
C LEU A 182 -7.34 -1.38 15.38
N TRP A 183 -6.77 -0.22 15.01
CA TRP A 183 -7.50 0.98 14.62
C TRP A 183 -7.16 1.41 13.19
N GLY A 184 -8.14 1.99 12.52
CA GLY A 184 -8.03 2.56 11.17
C GLY A 184 -8.43 4.03 11.19
N LYS A 185 -9.70 4.32 10.91
CA LYS A 185 -10.29 5.68 10.90
C LYS A 185 -10.11 6.44 12.22
N GLU A 186 -10.03 5.74 13.33
CA GLU A 186 -9.82 6.32 14.66
C GLU A 186 -8.45 6.99 14.81
N LYS A 187 -7.46 6.62 13.99
CA LYS A 187 -6.13 7.28 13.97
C LYS A 187 -6.21 8.75 13.59
N LEU A 188 -7.21 9.13 12.79
CA LEU A 188 -7.32 10.47 12.22
C LEU A 188 -8.44 11.31 12.82
N THR A 189 -9.29 10.73 13.69
CA THR A 189 -10.44 11.39 14.31
C THR A 189 -10.29 11.51 15.82
N GLU A 190 -10.89 12.53 16.41
CA GLU A 190 -11.05 12.58 17.86
C GLU A 190 -12.09 11.57 18.32
N ASN A 191 -11.82 10.90 19.42
CA ASN A 191 -12.70 9.94 20.04
C ASN A 191 -12.83 10.29 21.52
N ALA A 192 -14.05 10.39 22.04
CA ALA A 192 -14.33 10.85 23.42
C ALA A 192 -13.57 10.05 24.49
N ASP A 193 -13.37 8.75 24.24
CA ASP A 193 -12.70 7.85 25.16
C ASP A 193 -11.53 7.16 24.44
N GLU A 194 -10.63 7.99 23.92
CA GLU A 194 -9.47 7.49 23.18
C GLU A 194 -8.54 6.69 24.08
N HIS A 195 -8.14 5.52 23.61
CA HIS A 195 -7.20 4.69 24.33
C HIS A 195 -5.80 5.36 24.37
N PRO A 196 -5.08 5.36 25.53
CA PRO A 196 -3.76 6.02 25.65
C PRO A 196 -2.75 5.60 24.59
N VAL A 197 -2.73 4.31 24.19
CA VAL A 197 -1.87 3.78 23.12
C VAL A 197 -2.17 4.45 21.77
N LEU A 198 -3.42 4.77 21.47
CA LEU A 198 -3.79 5.49 20.25
C LEU A 198 -3.40 6.98 20.35
N THR A 199 -3.54 7.58 21.50
CA THR A 199 -3.07 8.96 21.77
C THR A 199 -1.56 9.07 21.56
N ASP A 200 -0.78 8.11 22.08
CA ASP A 200 0.68 8.11 21.89
C ASP A 200 1.07 7.85 20.43
N PHE A 201 0.31 7.02 19.72
CA PHE A 201 0.46 6.85 18.29
C PHE A 201 0.27 8.18 17.52
N LYS A 202 -0.77 8.94 17.84
CA LYS A 202 -1.01 10.26 17.23
C LYS A 202 0.11 11.26 17.57
N LYS A 203 0.63 11.25 18.81
CA LYS A 203 1.80 12.08 19.18
C LYS A 203 3.00 11.77 18.30
N THR A 204 3.28 10.48 18.08
CA THR A 204 4.43 10.02 17.30
C THR A 204 4.32 10.37 15.82
N PHE A 205 3.15 10.17 15.22
CA PHE A 205 3.02 10.25 13.77
C PHE A 205 2.30 11.49 13.24
N TYR A 206 1.50 12.17 14.09
CA TYR A 206 0.64 13.28 13.69
C TYR A 206 0.81 14.54 14.55
N GLY A 207 1.89 14.61 15.34
CA GLY A 207 2.12 15.74 16.24
C GLY A 207 1.03 15.90 17.32
N GLY A 208 0.39 14.80 17.72
CA GLY A 208 -0.68 14.77 18.71
C GLY A 208 -2.05 15.17 18.17
N ARG A 209 -2.20 15.41 16.87
CA ARG A 209 -3.45 15.87 16.26
C ARG A 209 -4.28 14.75 15.64
N SER A 210 -5.58 14.98 15.59
CA SER A 210 -6.56 14.20 14.81
C SER A 210 -6.87 14.97 13.54
N ILE A 211 -6.09 14.72 12.47
CA ILE A 211 -6.07 15.56 11.27
C ILE A 211 -7.43 15.68 10.56
N ALA A 212 -8.29 14.67 10.63
CA ALA A 212 -9.63 14.74 10.06
C ALA A 212 -10.53 15.68 10.87
N THR A 213 -10.38 15.67 12.20
CA THR A 213 -11.11 16.60 13.09
C THR A 213 -10.60 18.03 12.91
N ASP A 214 -9.30 18.23 12.73
CA ASP A 214 -8.76 19.57 12.44
C ASP A 214 -9.30 20.11 11.10
N LEU A 215 -9.45 19.27 10.08
CA LEU A 215 -9.99 19.69 8.79
C LEU A 215 -11.48 20.02 8.84
N VAL A 216 -12.29 19.24 9.57
CA VAL A 216 -13.73 19.56 9.69
C VAL A 216 -13.95 20.89 10.44
N ARG A 217 -13.12 21.21 11.42
CA ARG A 217 -13.12 22.51 12.11
C ARG A 217 -12.78 23.68 11.17
N GLN A 218 -12.05 23.41 10.09
CA GLN A 218 -11.76 24.39 9.04
C GLN A 218 -12.87 24.51 7.99
N GLY A 219 -14.00 23.81 8.17
CA GLY A 219 -15.18 23.91 7.31
C GLY A 219 -15.24 22.89 6.17
N TYR A 220 -14.35 21.91 6.12
CA TYR A 220 -14.46 20.80 5.17
C TYR A 220 -15.44 19.74 5.65
N VAL A 221 -16.18 19.11 4.74
CA VAL A 221 -16.70 17.77 4.99
C VAL A 221 -15.51 16.80 4.91
N VAL A 222 -15.37 15.88 5.87
CA VAL A 222 -14.23 14.97 5.89
C VAL A 222 -14.71 13.53 6.01
N ILE A 223 -14.20 12.65 5.16
CA ILE A 223 -14.43 11.21 5.29
C ILE A 223 -13.13 10.49 5.62
N VAL A 224 -13.22 9.54 6.54
CA VAL A 224 -12.12 8.62 6.89
C VAL A 224 -12.65 7.20 6.83
N ILE A 225 -12.10 6.37 5.95
CA ILE A 225 -12.47 4.96 5.81
C ILE A 225 -11.47 4.05 6.53
N ASP A 226 -11.92 2.90 7.01
CA ASP A 226 -11.00 1.83 7.39
C ASP A 226 -10.43 1.17 6.13
N MET A 227 -9.13 1.27 5.94
CA MET A 227 -8.42 0.55 4.89
C MET A 227 -8.59 -0.96 5.07
N PHE A 228 -8.60 -1.71 3.98
CA PHE A 228 -8.60 -3.17 4.03
C PHE A 228 -7.50 -3.69 4.97
N TYR A 229 -7.87 -4.56 5.91
CA TYR A 229 -7.01 -5.13 6.93
C TYR A 229 -6.79 -4.27 8.20
N TRP A 230 -7.37 -3.07 8.30
CA TRP A 230 -7.28 -2.20 9.49
C TRP A 230 -8.66 -1.92 10.09
N GLY A 231 -8.64 -1.52 11.36
CA GLY A 231 -9.85 -1.08 12.06
C GLY A 231 -10.93 -2.15 12.15
N GLU A 232 -12.11 -1.87 11.69
CA GLU A 232 -13.20 -2.84 11.64
C GLU A 232 -13.02 -3.92 10.57
N ARG A 233 -12.12 -3.69 9.61
CA ARG A 233 -11.76 -4.64 8.54
C ARG A 233 -10.51 -5.46 8.86
N ARG A 234 -10.02 -5.42 10.10
CA ARG A 234 -8.82 -6.15 10.54
C ARG A 234 -8.96 -7.65 10.39
N LEU A 235 -7.83 -8.34 10.25
CA LEU A 235 -7.83 -9.80 10.26
C LEU A 235 -8.25 -10.31 11.65
N LEU A 236 -9.30 -11.13 11.66
CA LEU A 236 -9.71 -11.92 12.81
C LEU A 236 -9.67 -13.41 12.45
N LEU A 237 -9.15 -14.23 13.35
CA LEU A 237 -9.13 -15.69 13.23
C LEU A 237 -10.23 -16.29 14.13
N ASP A 238 -10.63 -17.52 13.84
CA ASP A 238 -11.75 -18.16 14.55
C ASP A 238 -11.49 -18.35 16.04
N ASP A 239 -10.23 -18.51 16.43
CA ASP A 239 -9.75 -18.67 17.79
C ASP A 239 -9.31 -17.36 18.47
N ASP A 240 -9.50 -16.20 17.82
CA ASP A 240 -9.15 -14.92 18.41
C ASP A 240 -9.99 -14.63 19.66
N ALA A 241 -9.33 -14.09 20.67
CA ALA A 241 -9.95 -13.70 21.93
C ALA A 241 -10.98 -12.56 21.75
N ALA A 242 -11.95 -12.50 22.65
CA ALA A 242 -13.05 -11.53 22.61
C ALA A 242 -12.56 -10.09 22.59
N ASP A 243 -11.52 -9.75 23.37
CA ASP A 243 -10.95 -8.40 23.43
C ASP A 243 -10.40 -7.92 22.06
N TRP A 244 -9.93 -8.82 21.22
CA TRP A 244 -9.51 -8.47 19.84
C TRP A 244 -10.69 -8.30 18.89
N ARG A 245 -11.81 -9.01 19.14
CA ARG A 245 -13.04 -8.91 18.35
C ARG A 245 -13.82 -7.64 18.70
N GLU A 246 -13.99 -7.38 19.99
CA GLU A 246 -14.84 -6.33 20.52
C GLU A 246 -14.15 -4.97 20.65
N ARG A 247 -12.81 -4.97 20.82
CA ARG A 247 -11.99 -3.77 21.07
C ARG A 247 -12.50 -2.94 22.26
N PRO A 248 -12.65 -3.56 23.46
CA PRO A 248 -13.12 -2.82 24.62
C PRO A 248 -12.14 -1.69 24.97
N ARG A 249 -12.64 -0.60 25.53
CA ARG A 249 -11.82 0.55 25.96
C ARG A 249 -10.78 0.18 27.00
N THR A 250 -11.01 -0.90 27.71
CA THR A 250 -10.14 -1.45 28.77
C THR A 250 -9.13 -2.47 28.27
N ILE A 251 -9.02 -2.68 26.96
CA ILE A 251 -8.04 -3.62 26.40
C ILE A 251 -6.62 -3.25 26.85
N ALA A 252 -5.89 -4.21 27.42
CA ALA A 252 -4.55 -3.93 27.93
C ALA A 252 -3.57 -3.55 26.79
N PRO A 253 -2.64 -2.59 26.98
CA PRO A 253 -1.64 -2.19 25.98
C PRO A 253 -0.85 -3.37 25.42
N GLU A 254 -0.52 -4.36 26.25
CA GLU A 254 0.16 -5.58 25.83
C GLU A 254 -0.69 -6.40 24.83
N ARG A 255 -1.99 -6.50 25.03
CA ARG A 255 -2.90 -7.19 24.13
C ARG A 255 -2.97 -6.50 22.77
N ILE A 256 -2.95 -5.16 22.77
CA ILE A 256 -2.88 -4.34 21.54
C ILE A 256 -1.57 -4.61 20.80
N ARG A 257 -0.45 -4.62 21.53
CA ARG A 257 0.88 -4.91 20.96
C ARG A 257 0.92 -6.30 20.32
N LEU A 258 0.42 -7.32 21.01
CA LEU A 258 0.38 -8.70 20.49
C LEU A 258 -0.50 -8.81 19.24
N PHE A 259 -1.67 -8.16 19.24
CA PHE A 259 -2.54 -8.11 18.07
C PHE A 259 -1.83 -7.49 16.86
N ASN A 260 -1.20 -6.34 17.04
CA ASN A 260 -0.49 -5.65 15.97
C ASN A 260 0.70 -6.46 15.46
N GLN A 261 1.44 -7.11 16.34
CA GLN A 261 2.55 -8.00 15.97
C GLN A 261 2.08 -9.18 15.12
N ARG A 262 1.03 -9.89 15.56
CA ARG A 262 0.44 -11.01 14.82
C ARG A 262 -0.07 -10.55 13.45
N SER A 263 -0.80 -9.43 13.41
CA SER A 263 -1.33 -8.90 12.16
C SER A 263 -0.21 -8.55 11.17
N GLY A 264 0.88 -7.93 11.65
CA GLY A 264 2.05 -7.65 10.81
C GLY A 264 2.72 -8.91 10.26
N GLN A 265 2.83 -9.96 11.07
CA GLN A 265 3.35 -11.26 10.62
C GLN A 265 2.43 -11.94 9.60
N SER A 266 1.11 -11.73 9.72
CA SER A 266 0.11 -12.34 8.84
C SER A 266 -0.03 -11.64 7.48
N GLU A 267 0.51 -10.43 7.30
CA GLU A 267 0.48 -9.73 6.00
C GLU A 267 1.07 -10.57 4.87
N TYR A 268 2.16 -11.29 5.16
CA TYR A 268 2.78 -12.17 4.18
C TYR A 268 1.84 -13.29 3.72
N LEU A 269 1.13 -13.91 4.65
CA LEU A 269 0.17 -14.97 4.34
C LEU A 269 -1.02 -14.44 3.53
N VAL A 270 -1.63 -13.34 4.01
CA VAL A 270 -2.79 -12.73 3.34
C VAL A 270 -2.39 -12.20 1.96
N GLY A 271 -1.26 -11.50 1.85
CA GLY A 271 -0.78 -10.93 0.59
C GLY A 271 -0.51 -11.99 -0.48
N ARG A 272 0.20 -13.07 -0.15
CA ARG A 272 0.41 -14.17 -1.11
C ARG A 272 -0.88 -14.89 -1.48
N THR A 273 -1.83 -15.01 -0.55
CA THR A 273 -3.14 -15.63 -0.81
C THR A 273 -3.95 -14.79 -1.80
N ILE A 274 -3.98 -13.47 -1.61
CA ILE A 274 -4.61 -12.51 -2.52
C ILE A 274 -4.01 -12.60 -3.92
N LEU A 275 -2.67 -12.59 -4.03
CA LEU A 275 -1.98 -12.72 -5.31
C LEU A 275 -2.27 -14.08 -5.98
N ALA A 276 -2.28 -15.18 -5.21
CA ALA A 276 -2.62 -16.51 -5.75
C ALA A 276 -4.09 -16.58 -6.20
N ALA A 277 -4.98 -15.81 -5.58
CA ALA A 277 -6.38 -15.70 -5.99
C ALA A 277 -6.59 -14.79 -7.22
N GLY A 278 -5.53 -14.17 -7.74
CA GLY A 278 -5.55 -13.44 -9.01
C GLY A 278 -5.78 -11.94 -8.89
N PHE A 279 -5.66 -11.34 -7.70
CA PHE A 279 -5.80 -9.90 -7.51
C PHE A 279 -4.72 -9.34 -6.57
N THR A 280 -4.63 -8.03 -6.42
CA THR A 280 -3.63 -7.38 -5.58
C THR A 280 -4.27 -6.72 -4.36
N TRP A 281 -3.52 -6.64 -3.26
CA TRP A 281 -3.92 -5.88 -2.09
C TRP A 281 -4.11 -4.39 -2.42
N SER A 282 -3.16 -3.84 -3.16
CA SER A 282 -3.22 -2.45 -3.64
C SER A 282 -4.48 -2.20 -4.48
N GLY A 283 -4.87 -3.18 -5.31
CA GLY A 283 -6.11 -3.10 -6.10
C GLY A 283 -7.35 -2.93 -5.24
N VAL A 284 -7.47 -3.73 -4.17
CA VAL A 284 -8.60 -3.61 -3.22
C VAL A 284 -8.62 -2.22 -2.56
N MET A 285 -7.47 -1.74 -2.08
CA MET A 285 -7.41 -0.43 -1.40
C MET A 285 -7.78 0.72 -2.33
N PHE A 286 -7.20 0.77 -3.53
CA PHE A 286 -7.45 1.88 -4.45
C PHE A 286 -8.86 1.83 -5.04
N TRP A 287 -9.43 0.64 -5.22
CA TRP A 287 -10.83 0.49 -5.55
C TRP A 287 -11.72 1.10 -4.48
N ASP A 288 -11.51 0.75 -3.21
CA ASP A 288 -12.27 1.30 -2.09
C ASP A 288 -12.18 2.82 -2.02
N ASP A 289 -10.99 3.39 -2.29
CA ASP A 289 -10.77 4.84 -2.32
C ASP A 289 -11.58 5.52 -3.44
N VAL A 290 -11.57 4.98 -4.65
CA VAL A 290 -12.39 5.49 -5.78
C VAL A 290 -13.88 5.35 -5.48
N ARG A 291 -14.32 4.22 -4.92
CA ARG A 291 -15.73 4.01 -4.53
C ARG A 291 -16.17 4.93 -3.39
N THR A 292 -15.23 5.38 -2.55
CA THR A 292 -15.49 6.41 -1.54
C THR A 292 -15.87 7.74 -2.18
N VAL A 293 -15.25 8.12 -3.30
CA VAL A 293 -15.67 9.31 -4.07
C VAL A 293 -17.09 9.14 -4.60
N ASP A 294 -17.43 7.95 -5.13
CA ASP A 294 -18.79 7.67 -5.60
C ASP A 294 -19.83 7.81 -4.48
N TYR A 295 -19.52 7.33 -3.28
CA TYR A 295 -20.38 7.54 -2.12
C TYR A 295 -20.53 9.02 -1.77
N LEU A 296 -19.43 9.78 -1.73
CA LEU A 296 -19.48 11.21 -1.42
C LEU A 296 -20.39 12.00 -2.37
N LEU A 297 -20.42 11.63 -3.65
CA LEU A 297 -21.32 12.27 -4.63
C LEU A 297 -22.82 12.00 -4.38
N THR A 298 -23.17 11.06 -3.51
CA THR A 298 -24.57 10.85 -3.09
C THR A 298 -24.98 11.74 -1.91
N ARG A 299 -24.01 12.47 -1.33
CA ARG A 299 -24.23 13.28 -0.12
C ARG A 299 -24.51 14.74 -0.48
N LYS A 300 -25.62 15.28 0.01
CA LYS A 300 -26.01 16.69 -0.19
C LYS A 300 -25.06 17.70 0.47
N GLU A 301 -24.29 17.25 1.46
CA GLU A 301 -23.32 18.07 2.17
C GLU A 301 -22.03 18.31 1.38
N VAL A 302 -21.79 17.51 0.34
CA VAL A 302 -20.54 17.47 -0.44
C VAL A 302 -20.67 18.32 -1.71
N ASP A 303 -19.70 19.19 -1.94
CA ASP A 303 -19.55 19.86 -3.22
C ASP A 303 -18.74 18.96 -4.18
N PRO A 304 -19.37 18.47 -5.27
CA PRO A 304 -18.73 17.52 -6.18
C PRO A 304 -17.56 18.11 -6.98
N GLN A 305 -17.45 19.45 -7.04
CA GLN A 305 -16.38 20.13 -7.75
C GLN A 305 -15.17 20.46 -6.86
N ARG A 306 -15.27 20.23 -5.53
CA ARG A 306 -14.29 20.63 -4.55
C ARG A 306 -13.90 19.48 -3.62
N ILE A 307 -13.29 18.43 -4.22
CA ILE A 307 -12.85 17.22 -3.50
C ILE A 307 -11.31 17.15 -3.54
N GLY A 308 -10.70 16.97 -2.37
CA GLY A 308 -9.26 16.72 -2.22
C GLY A 308 -8.99 15.47 -1.38
N CYS A 309 -7.72 15.07 -1.29
CA CYS A 309 -7.29 13.97 -0.44
C CYS A 309 -5.94 14.23 0.22
N VAL A 310 -5.71 13.61 1.37
CA VAL A 310 -4.46 13.71 2.13
C VAL A 310 -4.17 12.42 2.89
N GLY A 311 -2.89 12.04 3.00
CA GLY A 311 -2.51 10.91 3.82
C GLY A 311 -1.01 10.81 4.07
N LEU A 312 -0.66 10.14 5.17
CA LEU A 312 0.71 9.80 5.57
C LEU A 312 1.03 8.36 5.20
N SER A 313 2.26 8.09 4.75
CA SER A 313 2.76 6.73 4.54
C SER A 313 1.92 5.96 3.50
N ILE A 314 1.34 4.81 3.85
CA ILE A 314 0.40 4.13 2.94
C ILE A 314 -0.83 5.00 2.63
N GLY A 315 -1.22 5.91 3.54
CA GLY A 315 -2.22 6.94 3.25
C GLY A 315 -1.75 7.91 2.15
N GLY A 316 -0.45 8.26 2.13
CA GLY A 316 0.17 9.02 1.05
C GLY A 316 0.19 8.24 -0.27
N LEU A 317 0.53 6.94 -0.24
CA LEU A 317 0.40 6.05 -1.40
C LEU A 317 -1.03 6.06 -1.95
N ARG A 318 -2.03 5.95 -1.08
CA ARG A 318 -3.45 5.97 -1.44
C ARG A 318 -3.87 7.33 -2.02
N ALA A 319 -3.45 8.44 -1.40
CA ALA A 319 -3.72 9.79 -1.92
C ALA A 319 -3.12 9.99 -3.32
N CYS A 320 -1.90 9.52 -3.54
CA CYS A 320 -1.23 9.51 -4.84
C CYS A 320 -2.04 8.74 -5.90
N HIS A 321 -2.44 7.50 -5.58
CA HIS A 321 -3.18 6.65 -6.51
C HIS A 321 -4.63 7.12 -6.71
N LEU A 322 -5.29 7.63 -5.67
CA LEU A 322 -6.64 8.17 -5.80
C LEU A 322 -6.66 9.35 -6.77
N ALA A 323 -5.74 10.30 -6.64
CA ALA A 323 -5.62 11.41 -7.59
C ALA A 323 -5.20 10.95 -9.00
N ALA A 324 -4.40 9.89 -9.10
CA ALA A 324 -4.01 9.29 -10.39
C ALA A 324 -5.18 8.59 -11.09
N LEU A 325 -6.09 7.97 -10.35
CA LEU A 325 -7.18 7.14 -10.87
C LEU A 325 -8.50 7.89 -11.04
N ASP A 326 -8.70 9.02 -10.32
CA ASP A 326 -9.98 9.73 -10.27
C ASP A 326 -9.82 11.24 -10.53
N ASP A 327 -10.31 11.71 -11.67
CA ASP A 327 -10.23 13.12 -12.10
C ASP A 327 -11.13 14.06 -11.28
N ARG A 328 -11.99 13.54 -10.42
CA ARG A 328 -12.80 14.33 -9.48
C ARG A 328 -11.97 14.93 -8.36
N ILE A 329 -10.80 14.36 -8.06
CA ILE A 329 -9.85 14.90 -7.09
C ILE A 329 -9.17 16.14 -7.67
N LYS A 330 -9.28 17.29 -6.96
CA LYS A 330 -8.73 18.58 -7.39
C LYS A 330 -7.37 18.88 -6.78
N ALA A 331 -7.12 18.35 -5.59
CA ALA A 331 -5.81 18.44 -4.93
C ALA A 331 -5.52 17.20 -4.11
N ALA A 332 -4.26 16.78 -4.10
CA ALA A 332 -3.75 15.69 -3.28
C ALA A 332 -2.53 16.14 -2.47
N VAL A 333 -2.45 15.68 -1.22
CA VAL A 333 -1.28 15.84 -0.34
C VAL A 333 -0.75 14.45 -0.01
N VAL A 334 0.46 14.17 -0.47
CA VAL A 334 1.15 12.89 -0.34
C VAL A 334 2.29 13.06 0.66
N VAL A 335 2.15 12.50 1.87
CA VAL A 335 3.14 12.66 2.93
C VAL A 335 3.86 11.34 3.19
N GLY A 336 5.19 11.36 3.22
CA GLY A 336 6.02 10.19 3.53
C GLY A 336 5.80 9.01 2.56
N TRP A 337 5.57 9.33 1.29
CA TRP A 337 5.43 8.31 0.24
C TRP A 337 5.88 8.85 -1.11
N MET A 338 7.18 8.99 -1.33
CA MET A 338 7.69 9.26 -2.69
C MET A 338 9.19 9.01 -2.74
N ALA A 339 9.62 8.12 -3.62
CA ALA A 339 11.00 7.98 -4.06
C ALA A 339 11.03 7.19 -5.37
N SER A 340 12.06 7.36 -6.21
CA SER A 340 12.21 6.58 -7.42
C SER A 340 12.48 5.10 -7.10
N PHE A 341 11.81 4.19 -7.78
CA PHE A 341 11.94 2.76 -7.55
C PHE A 341 13.36 2.22 -7.76
N PRO A 342 14.12 2.63 -8.79
CA PRO A 342 15.49 2.17 -8.98
C PRO A 342 16.39 2.42 -7.76
N ARG A 343 16.14 3.50 -7.02
CA ARG A 343 16.85 3.82 -5.77
C ARG A 343 16.33 2.99 -4.60
N GLN A 344 15.01 2.87 -4.47
CA GLN A 344 14.38 2.05 -3.44
C GLN A 344 14.84 0.59 -3.51
N LEU A 345 15.00 0.04 -4.71
CA LEU A 345 15.44 -1.34 -4.93
C LEU A 345 16.80 -1.66 -4.28
N GLN A 346 17.67 -0.67 -4.13
CA GLN A 346 19.02 -0.89 -3.57
C GLN A 346 19.00 -1.13 -2.05
N ARG A 347 18.21 -0.38 -1.28
CA ARG A 347 18.29 -0.40 0.19
C ARG A 347 16.96 -0.53 0.93
N HIS A 348 15.88 -0.03 0.37
CA HIS A 348 14.63 0.21 1.10
C HIS A 348 13.49 -0.77 0.78
N VAL A 349 13.75 -1.84 -0.01
CA VAL A 349 12.74 -2.83 -0.39
C VAL A 349 12.06 -3.46 0.82
N ARG A 350 12.84 -3.77 1.87
CA ARG A 350 12.33 -4.43 3.08
C ARG A 350 11.23 -3.62 3.77
N SER A 351 11.39 -2.32 3.83
CA SER A 351 10.52 -1.41 4.60
C SER A 351 9.47 -0.73 3.72
N ALA A 352 9.81 -0.39 2.48
CA ALA A 352 8.94 0.37 1.60
C ALA A 352 8.05 -0.49 0.68
N ILE A 353 8.45 -1.74 0.36
CA ILE A 353 7.74 -2.59 -0.60
C ILE A 353 7.25 -3.88 0.10
N GLY A 354 6.13 -3.79 0.81
CA GLY A 354 5.40 -4.96 1.32
C GLY A 354 4.25 -5.34 0.41
N PHE A 355 3.58 -6.46 0.68
CA PHE A 355 2.43 -6.94 -0.09
C PHE A 355 1.29 -5.93 -0.19
N THR A 356 1.09 -5.13 0.87
CA THR A 356 0.09 -4.06 0.90
C THR A 356 0.30 -2.97 -0.14
N LYS A 357 1.53 -2.84 -0.65
CA LYS A 357 1.97 -1.75 -1.55
C LYS A 357 2.43 -2.26 -2.91
N LEU A 358 2.42 -3.59 -3.09
CA LEU A 358 2.95 -4.24 -4.29
C LEU A 358 1.94 -4.19 -5.43
N VAL A 359 2.36 -3.61 -6.56
CA VAL A 359 1.68 -3.68 -7.85
C VAL A 359 2.61 -4.44 -8.81
N PRO A 360 2.39 -5.76 -9.04
CA PRO A 360 3.30 -6.58 -9.83
C PRO A 360 3.48 -6.03 -11.25
N GLY A 361 4.73 -5.87 -11.66
CA GLY A 361 5.05 -5.41 -13.01
C GLY A 361 4.91 -3.89 -13.24
N LEU A 362 4.51 -3.08 -12.25
CA LEU A 362 4.36 -1.63 -12.39
C LEU A 362 5.60 -0.98 -12.99
N TYR A 363 6.75 -1.32 -12.44
CA TYR A 363 8.04 -0.71 -12.85
C TYR A 363 8.54 -1.12 -14.24
N ARG A 364 7.83 -1.97 -14.93
CA ARG A 364 8.04 -2.20 -16.37
C ARG A 364 7.46 -1.09 -17.25
N TYR A 365 6.62 -0.24 -16.67
CA TYR A 365 5.87 0.77 -17.41
C TYR A 365 5.98 2.16 -16.82
N LEU A 366 5.89 2.27 -15.51
CA LEU A 366 5.80 3.51 -14.73
C LEU A 366 6.65 3.41 -13.47
N ASP A 367 7.30 4.50 -13.11
CA ASP A 367 7.86 4.70 -11.77
C ASP A 367 6.81 5.32 -10.83
N TYR A 368 7.06 5.39 -9.54
CA TYR A 368 6.20 6.08 -8.57
C TYR A 368 5.89 7.53 -8.95
N PRO A 369 6.90 8.37 -9.32
CA PRO A 369 6.60 9.73 -9.78
C PRO A 369 5.80 9.77 -11.09
N ASP A 370 5.88 8.76 -11.97
CA ASP A 370 5.01 8.70 -13.15
C ASP A 370 3.55 8.43 -12.77
N VAL A 371 3.33 7.56 -11.78
CA VAL A 371 1.98 7.34 -11.23
C VAL A 371 1.43 8.62 -10.62
N ALA A 372 2.24 9.32 -9.82
CA ALA A 372 1.84 10.59 -9.21
C ALA A 372 1.52 11.66 -10.27
N ALA A 373 2.26 11.70 -11.39
CA ALA A 373 2.00 12.60 -12.50
C ALA A 373 0.65 12.35 -13.19
N LEU A 374 0.05 11.14 -13.07
CA LEU A 374 -1.30 10.87 -13.56
C LEU A 374 -2.37 11.73 -12.86
N ALA A 375 -2.06 12.36 -11.73
CA ALA A 375 -2.96 13.32 -11.10
C ALA A 375 -3.19 14.57 -11.95
N MET A 376 -2.27 14.94 -12.84
CA MET A 376 -2.40 16.16 -13.66
C MET A 376 -3.75 16.25 -14.40
N PRO A 377 -4.41 17.41 -14.43
CA PRO A 377 -3.96 18.72 -13.94
C PRO A 377 -4.36 19.04 -12.48
N ALA A 378 -4.71 18.04 -11.65
CA ALA A 378 -4.96 18.27 -10.22
C ALA A 378 -3.67 18.75 -9.51
N ALA A 379 -3.84 19.53 -8.43
CA ALA A 379 -2.71 20.03 -7.66
C ALA A 379 -2.12 18.93 -6.77
N LEU A 380 -0.79 18.78 -6.77
CA LEU A 380 -0.07 17.74 -6.04
C LEU A 380 1.00 18.36 -5.13
N LEU A 381 0.85 18.17 -3.83
CA LEU A 381 1.90 18.44 -2.84
C LEU A 381 2.49 17.12 -2.35
N VAL A 382 3.81 16.98 -2.46
CA VAL A 382 4.53 15.81 -1.94
C VAL A 382 5.45 16.26 -0.82
N ILE A 383 5.32 15.68 0.36
CA ILE A 383 6.09 16.01 1.56
C ILE A 383 6.86 14.77 2.01
N ASN A 384 8.18 14.91 2.24
CA ASN A 384 9.01 13.85 2.81
C ASN A 384 9.88 14.39 3.97
N GLY A 385 10.23 13.49 4.91
CA GLY A 385 11.24 13.76 5.93
C GLY A 385 12.64 13.41 5.42
N THR A 386 13.65 14.25 5.70
CA THR A 386 15.05 13.95 5.33
C THR A 386 15.66 12.86 6.19
N LYS A 387 15.11 12.63 7.40
CA LYS A 387 15.48 11.56 8.33
C LYS A 387 14.57 10.33 8.24
N ASP A 388 13.67 10.29 7.23
CA ASP A 388 12.80 9.16 7.01
C ASP A 388 13.60 7.96 6.47
N GLY A 389 13.78 6.94 7.32
CA GLY A 389 14.54 5.73 7.00
C GLY A 389 13.85 4.79 6.00
N LEU A 390 12.63 5.08 5.57
CA LEU A 390 11.88 4.26 4.61
C LEU A 390 12.19 4.61 3.15
N PHE A 391 12.70 5.81 2.89
CA PHE A 391 12.89 6.33 1.55
C PHE A 391 14.33 6.83 1.33
N ASP A 392 14.92 6.42 0.20
CA ASP A 392 16.24 6.86 -0.21
C ASP A 392 16.20 8.34 -0.63
N GLN A 393 16.97 9.21 0.04
CA GLN A 393 16.90 10.66 -0.20
C GLN A 393 17.31 11.06 -1.63
N PRO A 394 18.32 10.44 -2.28
CA PRO A 394 18.53 10.60 -3.72
C PRO A 394 17.30 10.24 -4.55
N GLY A 395 16.60 9.16 -4.21
CA GLY A 395 15.37 8.74 -4.89
C GLY A 395 14.20 9.71 -4.70
N VAL A 396 14.10 10.35 -3.53
CA VAL A 396 13.14 11.44 -3.28
C VAL A 396 13.41 12.62 -4.20
N ARG A 397 14.68 13.09 -4.30
CA ARG A 397 15.06 14.19 -5.19
C ARG A 397 14.79 13.89 -6.66
N GLU A 398 15.17 12.70 -7.14
CA GLU A 398 14.88 12.24 -8.51
C GLU A 398 13.37 12.27 -8.81
N SER A 399 12.56 11.90 -7.83
CA SER A 399 11.10 11.95 -7.97
C SER A 399 10.56 13.36 -8.08
N TYR A 400 11.08 14.29 -7.28
CA TYR A 400 10.67 15.70 -7.34
C TYR A 400 11.08 16.35 -8.67
N GLU A 401 12.31 16.08 -9.14
CA GLU A 401 12.78 16.54 -10.44
C GLU A 401 11.90 16.03 -11.57
N LYS A 402 11.56 14.75 -11.54
CA LYS A 402 10.70 14.13 -12.55
C LYS A 402 9.28 14.70 -12.53
N LEU A 403 8.68 14.87 -11.36
CA LEU A 403 7.36 15.48 -11.21
C LEU A 403 7.36 16.94 -11.66
N THR A 404 8.38 17.72 -11.30
CA THR A 404 8.57 19.09 -11.78
C THR A 404 8.57 19.12 -13.31
N ALA A 405 9.38 18.26 -13.95
CA ALA A 405 9.45 18.18 -15.40
C ALA A 405 8.11 17.77 -16.05
N CYS A 406 7.34 16.84 -15.43
CA CYS A 406 6.02 16.45 -15.91
C CYS A 406 5.02 17.62 -15.85
N TYR A 407 4.92 18.30 -14.72
CA TYR A 407 4.01 19.43 -14.54
C TYR A 407 4.41 20.65 -15.39
N GLN A 408 5.72 20.87 -15.57
CA GLN A 408 6.23 21.90 -16.49
C GLN A 408 5.86 21.59 -17.94
N LYS A 409 6.10 20.35 -18.40
CA LYS A 409 5.74 19.90 -19.75
C LYS A 409 4.21 20.01 -20.00
N ALA A 410 3.41 19.80 -18.96
CA ALA A 410 1.95 19.94 -19.02
C ALA A 410 1.47 21.41 -18.95
N GLY A 411 2.35 22.39 -18.70
CA GLY A 411 1.99 23.80 -18.59
C GLY A 411 1.26 24.16 -17.29
N VAL A 412 1.42 23.37 -16.22
CA VAL A 412 0.72 23.55 -14.94
C VAL A 412 1.66 23.41 -13.74
N LEU A 413 2.90 23.91 -13.87
CA LEU A 413 3.95 23.78 -12.87
C LEU A 413 3.55 24.31 -11.49
N GLU A 414 2.73 25.36 -11.44
CA GLU A 414 2.23 25.97 -10.19
C GLU A 414 1.36 25.01 -9.35
N LYS A 415 0.91 23.92 -9.95
CA LYS A 415 0.11 22.85 -9.30
C LYS A 415 0.95 21.70 -8.77
N PHE A 416 2.27 21.78 -8.84
CA PHE A 416 3.16 20.81 -8.20
C PHE A 416 4.08 21.50 -7.19
N ARG A 417 4.24 20.86 -6.03
CA ARG A 417 5.26 21.22 -5.05
C ARG A 417 5.80 19.97 -4.36
N GLY A 418 7.12 19.80 -4.36
CA GLY A 418 7.85 18.84 -3.54
C GLY A 418 8.53 19.56 -2.37
N GLN A 419 8.31 19.10 -1.14
CA GLN A 419 8.84 19.73 0.08
C GLN A 419 9.48 18.70 1.00
N ASN A 420 10.68 19.03 1.52
CA ASN A 420 11.37 18.22 2.53
C ASN A 420 11.43 18.94 3.86
N TYR A 421 11.28 18.17 4.94
CA TYR A 421 11.43 18.62 6.33
C TYR A 421 12.54 17.82 7.01
N ASP A 422 13.24 18.42 7.96
CA ASP A 422 14.31 17.73 8.70
C ASP A 422 13.74 16.86 9.84
N THR A 423 12.90 15.89 9.48
CA THR A 423 12.11 15.06 10.39
C THR A 423 12.19 13.57 10.00
N PRO A 424 11.86 12.66 10.93
CA PRO A 424 11.65 11.25 10.63
C PRO A 424 10.35 11.02 9.84
N HIS A 425 9.86 9.77 9.81
CA HIS A 425 8.63 9.36 9.14
C HIS A 425 7.39 9.80 9.93
N GLU A 426 6.93 11.01 9.70
CA GLU A 426 5.79 11.61 10.42
C GLU A 426 5.04 12.63 9.55
N PHE A 427 3.90 13.07 10.03
CA PHE A 427 3.12 14.20 9.52
C PHE A 427 2.89 15.18 10.67
N ASN A 428 3.92 15.92 11.05
CA ASN A 428 3.87 16.85 12.18
C ASN A 428 3.07 18.11 11.88
N THR A 429 2.94 18.98 12.89
CA THR A 429 2.09 20.17 12.82
C THR A 429 2.55 21.22 11.81
N GLU A 430 3.86 21.30 11.54
CA GLU A 430 4.42 22.20 10.53
C GLU A 430 4.04 21.76 9.11
N MET A 431 4.25 20.45 8.81
CA MET A 431 3.82 19.84 7.55
C MET A 431 2.31 19.95 7.33
N GLN A 432 1.51 19.80 8.40
CA GLN A 432 0.06 19.95 8.35
C GLN A 432 -0.35 21.38 8.00
N THR A 433 0.34 22.38 8.54
CA THR A 433 0.08 23.78 8.23
C THR A 433 0.24 24.08 6.74
N GLU A 434 1.32 23.59 6.14
CA GLU A 434 1.54 23.71 4.69
C GLU A 434 0.49 22.91 3.88
N ALA A 435 0.19 21.69 4.30
CA ALA A 435 -0.81 20.85 3.66
C ALA A 435 -2.21 21.50 3.67
N TRP A 436 -2.60 22.13 4.80
CA TRP A 436 -3.89 22.82 4.87
C TRP A 436 -3.92 24.08 4.00
N ALA A 437 -2.82 24.82 3.92
CA ALA A 437 -2.71 25.95 3.00
C ALA A 437 -2.82 25.51 1.53
N TRP A 438 -2.19 24.37 1.18
CA TRP A 438 -2.28 23.78 -0.17
C TRP A 438 -3.71 23.35 -0.52
N LEU A 439 -4.37 22.60 0.36
CA LEU A 439 -5.76 22.18 0.17
C LEU A 439 -6.70 23.38 0.08
N ARG A 440 -6.51 24.41 0.92
CA ARG A 440 -7.32 25.64 0.83
C ARG A 440 -7.16 26.31 -0.53
N LYS A 441 -5.95 26.46 -1.01
CA LYS A 441 -5.67 27.11 -2.30
C LYS A 441 -6.33 26.38 -3.47
N TRP A 442 -6.33 25.04 -3.48
CA TRP A 442 -6.68 24.27 -4.67
C TRP A 442 -8.02 23.52 -4.60
N VAL A 443 -8.61 23.41 -3.41
CA VAL A 443 -9.93 22.80 -3.21
C VAL A 443 -11.00 23.84 -2.92
N VAL A 444 -10.64 24.94 -2.22
CA VAL A 444 -11.62 26.00 -1.90
C VAL A 444 -11.59 27.09 -2.96
N GLY A 445 -10.41 27.50 -3.41
CA GLY A 445 -10.17 28.60 -4.34
C GLY A 445 -9.63 29.83 -3.66
#